data_cec3b55b19797193560f69fbf00d950f
#
_entry.id   cec3b55b19797193560f69fbf00d950f
#
_cell.length_a   1.000
_cell.length_b   1.000
_cell.length_c   1.000
_cell.angle_alpha   90.00
_cell.angle_beta   90.00
_cell.angle_gamma   90.00
#
_symmetry.space_group_name_H-M   'P 1'
#
loop_
_entity.id
_entity.type
_entity.pdbx_description
1 polymer ?
#
loop_
_entity_poly.entity_id
_entity_poly.type
_entity_poly.pdbx_seq_one_letter_code
_entity_poly.pdbx_strand_id
1 'polypeptide(L)' 'MATPTLYQFAECHECGLVRRLLRQYQVTYEAVTLPVGDKSLVRAKFGSQSVPVLQDGPFLSNDLAEICRHIEQQYGAAA' A
#
# COMPACT_ATOMS: atom_id res chain seq x y z
N MET A 1 -10.14 -12.35 8.87
CA MET A 1 -9.43 -11.06 8.85
C MET A 1 -9.09 -10.71 7.42
N ALA A 2 -9.23 -9.43 7.07
CA ALA A 2 -8.99 -8.99 5.71
C ALA A 2 -7.49 -8.95 5.41
N THR A 3 -7.10 -9.48 4.25
CA THR A 3 -5.74 -9.37 3.78
C THR A 3 -5.48 -7.95 3.30
N PRO A 4 -4.37 -7.31 3.70
CA PRO A 4 -4.05 -5.98 3.19
C PRO A 4 -3.89 -5.97 1.68
N THR A 5 -4.30 -4.90 1.05
CA THR A 5 -4.18 -4.72 -0.40
C THR A 5 -3.32 -3.50 -0.68
N LEU A 6 -2.28 -3.68 -1.48
CA LEU A 6 -1.40 -2.61 -1.92
C LEU A 6 -1.70 -2.28 -3.38
N TYR A 7 -2.11 -1.05 -3.63
CA TYR A 7 -2.31 -0.55 -4.99
C TYR A 7 -1.04 0.17 -5.43
N GLN A 8 -0.51 -0.21 -6.59
CA GLN A 8 0.79 0.24 -7.03
C GLN A 8 0.86 0.41 -8.54
N PHE A 9 1.87 1.15 -9.01
CA PHE A 9 2.28 1.11 -10.41
C PHE A 9 3.47 0.15 -10.54
N ALA A 10 3.69 -0.38 -11.75
CA ALA A 10 4.77 -1.34 -11.98
C ALA A 10 6.15 -0.75 -11.67
N GLU A 11 6.37 0.51 -12.02
CA GLU A 11 7.64 1.19 -11.79
C GLU A 11 7.45 2.30 -10.76
N CYS A 12 7.26 1.92 -9.51
CA CYS A 12 7.04 2.85 -8.42
C CYS A 12 8.05 2.59 -7.32
N HIS A 13 8.93 3.55 -7.09
CA HIS A 13 9.95 3.44 -6.06
C HIS A 13 9.33 3.35 -4.67
N GLU A 14 8.39 4.22 -4.36
CA GLU A 14 7.73 4.25 -3.06
C GLU A 14 6.91 3.00 -2.80
N CYS A 15 6.27 2.47 -3.84
CA CYS A 15 5.57 1.19 -3.74
C CYS A 15 6.54 0.07 -3.39
N GLY A 16 7.74 0.12 -3.94
CA GLY A 16 8.79 -0.83 -3.63
C GLY A 16 9.21 -0.80 -2.16
N LEU A 17 9.26 0.40 -1.57
CA LEU A 17 9.56 0.56 -0.15
C LEU A 17 8.49 -0.10 0.72
N VAL A 18 7.22 0.10 0.36
CA VAL A 18 6.10 -0.51 1.09
C VAL A 18 6.14 -2.03 0.98
N ARG A 19 6.38 -2.56 -0.23
CA ARG A 19 6.50 -4.01 -0.43
C ARG A 19 7.63 -4.59 0.41
N ARG A 20 8.76 -3.90 0.47
CA ARG A 20 9.92 -4.34 1.25
C ARG A 20 9.57 -4.42 2.73
N LEU A 21 8.86 -3.42 3.24
CA LEU A 21 8.47 -3.38 4.64
C LEU A 21 7.49 -4.49 4.97
N LEU A 22 6.50 -4.72 4.11
CA LEU A 22 5.55 -5.81 4.29
C LEU A 22 6.25 -7.17 4.30
N ARG A 23 7.24 -7.35 3.43
CA ARG A 23 8.02 -8.58 3.40
C ARG A 23 8.87 -8.74 4.66
N GLN A 24 9.43 -7.65 5.15
CA GLN A 24 10.26 -7.66 6.36
C GLN A 24 9.50 -8.19 7.57
N TYR A 25 8.24 -7.83 7.69
CA TYR A 25 7.39 -8.28 8.79
C TYR A 25 6.59 -9.53 8.43
N GLN A 26 6.88 -10.16 7.29
CA GLN A 26 6.23 -11.39 6.83
C GLN A 26 4.72 -11.25 6.71
N VAL A 27 4.28 -10.10 6.24
CA VAL A 27 2.85 -9.82 6.04
C VAL A 27 2.40 -10.38 4.71
N THR A 28 1.34 -11.19 4.74
CA THR A 28 0.69 -11.65 3.53
C THR A 28 -0.21 -10.53 3.01
N TYR A 29 -0.03 -10.12 1.76
CA TYR A 29 -0.81 -9.04 1.18
C TYR A 29 -1.10 -9.31 -0.29
N GLU A 30 -2.10 -8.62 -0.82
CA GLU A 30 -2.41 -8.64 -2.25
C GLU A 30 -1.86 -7.38 -2.89
N ALA A 31 -1.23 -7.52 -4.05
CA ALA A 31 -0.72 -6.40 -4.82
C ALA A 31 -1.59 -6.22 -6.06
N VAL A 32 -2.15 -5.03 -6.23
CA VAL A 32 -2.92 -4.67 -7.41
C VAL A 32 -2.10 -3.66 -8.19
N THR A 33 -1.60 -4.08 -9.35
CA THR A 33 -0.81 -3.20 -10.22
C THR A 33 -1.75 -2.47 -11.16
N LEU A 34 -1.73 -1.14 -11.06
CA LEU A 34 -2.55 -0.28 -11.92
C LEU A 34 -1.79 0.07 -13.17
N PRO A 35 -2.49 0.31 -14.30
CA PRO A 35 -1.82 0.72 -15.53
C PRO A 35 -1.07 2.04 -15.35
N VAL A 36 0.18 2.06 -15.80
CA VAL A 36 0.98 3.27 -15.76
C VAL A 36 0.36 4.30 -16.70
N GLY A 37 0.17 5.51 -16.18
CA GLY A 37 -0.45 6.58 -16.96
C GLY A 37 -1.96 6.69 -16.81
N ASP A 38 -2.62 5.66 -16.31
CA ASP A 38 -4.05 5.74 -16.08
C ASP A 38 -4.35 6.19 -14.65
N LYS A 39 -4.09 7.47 -14.41
CA LYS A 39 -4.29 8.08 -13.10
C LYS A 39 -5.76 8.29 -12.77
N SER A 40 -6.62 8.24 -13.78
CA SER A 40 -8.05 8.44 -13.57
C SER A 40 -8.66 7.32 -12.72
N LEU A 41 -8.15 6.10 -12.85
CA LEU A 41 -8.63 4.97 -12.06
C LEU A 41 -8.33 5.17 -10.58
N VAL A 42 -7.09 5.61 -10.27
CA VAL A 42 -6.68 5.87 -8.89
C VAL A 42 -7.49 7.03 -8.30
N ARG A 43 -7.67 8.09 -9.08
CA ARG A 43 -8.43 9.26 -8.65
C ARG A 43 -9.89 8.90 -8.38
N ALA A 44 -10.50 8.10 -9.26
CA ALA A 44 -11.90 7.71 -9.10
C ALA A 44 -12.11 6.86 -7.85
N LYS A 45 -11.16 5.99 -7.54
CA LYS A 45 -11.29 5.08 -6.40
C LYS A 45 -10.88 5.72 -5.08
N PHE A 46 -9.83 6.54 -5.08
CA PHE A 46 -9.23 7.06 -3.85
C PHE A 46 -9.26 8.58 -3.71
N GLY A 47 -9.75 9.28 -4.72
CA GLY A 47 -9.77 10.74 -4.72
C GLY A 47 -8.39 11.38 -4.92
N SER A 48 -7.37 10.59 -5.23
CA SER A 48 -6.00 11.05 -5.39
C SER A 48 -5.33 10.26 -6.50
N GLN A 49 -4.34 10.88 -7.15
CA GLN A 49 -3.54 10.22 -8.19
C GLN A 49 -2.28 9.58 -7.64
N SER A 50 -2.07 9.67 -6.33
CA SER A 50 -0.84 9.19 -5.70
C SER A 50 -0.91 7.72 -5.36
N VAL A 51 0.17 7.00 -5.64
CA VAL A 51 0.43 5.66 -5.14
C VAL A 51 1.75 5.71 -4.37
N PRO A 52 2.02 4.82 -3.44
CA PRO A 52 1.22 3.64 -3.07
C PRO A 52 -0.05 3.99 -2.30
N VAL A 53 -1.04 3.09 -2.38
CA VAL A 53 -2.22 3.15 -1.53
C VAL A 53 -2.32 1.80 -0.81
N LEU A 54 -2.38 1.84 0.52
CA LEU A 54 -2.56 0.63 1.31
C LEU A 54 -3.94 0.63 1.94
N GLN A 55 -4.68 -0.45 1.73
CA GLN A 55 -5.95 -0.70 2.38
C GLN A 55 -5.80 -1.92 3.28
N ASP A 56 -6.04 -1.73 4.57
CA ASP A 56 -5.91 -2.80 5.56
C ASP A 56 -7.09 -2.70 6.53
N GLY A 57 -8.17 -3.41 6.22
CA GLY A 57 -9.42 -3.27 6.95
C GLY A 57 -9.95 -1.85 6.84
N PRO A 58 -10.17 -1.17 7.98
CA PRO A 58 -10.65 0.22 7.96
C PRO A 58 -9.57 1.23 7.61
N PHE A 59 -8.28 0.84 7.63
CA PHE A 59 -7.18 1.73 7.29
C PHE A 59 -7.08 1.87 5.77
N LEU A 60 -7.01 3.10 5.30
CA LEU A 60 -6.81 3.42 3.88
C LEU A 60 -5.99 4.70 3.81
N SER A 61 -4.82 4.63 3.19
CA SER A 61 -3.95 5.80 3.09
C SER A 61 -3.09 5.73 1.84
N ASN A 62 -2.75 6.89 1.29
CA ASN A 62 -1.77 7.03 0.21
C ASN A 62 -0.53 7.81 0.65
N ASP A 63 -0.39 8.06 1.95
CA ASP A 63 0.78 8.75 2.51
C ASP A 63 1.81 7.70 2.90
N LEU A 64 3.00 7.79 2.31
CA LEU A 64 4.06 6.80 2.54
C LEU A 64 4.43 6.68 4.02
N ALA A 65 4.61 7.81 4.69
CA ALA A 65 4.99 7.81 6.11
C ALA A 65 3.90 7.18 6.97
N GLU A 66 2.64 7.48 6.68
CA GLU A 66 1.50 6.94 7.40
C GLU A 66 1.35 5.44 7.16
N ILE A 67 1.54 5.00 5.92
CA ILE A 67 1.51 3.58 5.56
C ILE A 67 2.60 2.82 6.32
N CYS A 68 3.82 3.32 6.31
CA CYS A 68 4.93 2.68 6.99
C CYS A 68 4.68 2.59 8.49
N ARG A 69 4.15 3.66 9.08
CA ARG A 69 3.81 3.67 10.51
C ARG A 69 2.74 2.64 10.83
N HIS A 70 1.72 2.55 9.99
CA HIS A 70 0.65 1.56 10.19
C HIS A 70 1.21 0.14 10.15
N ILE A 71 2.05 -0.17 9.17
CA ILE A 71 2.64 -1.51 9.05
C ILE A 71 3.48 -1.82 10.28
N GLU A 72 4.30 -0.89 10.73
CA GLU A 72 5.13 -1.10 11.91
C GLU A 72 4.31 -1.30 13.17
N GLN A 73 3.23 -0.55 13.35
CA GLN A 73 2.38 -0.65 14.52
C GLN A 73 1.55 -1.93 14.53
N GLN A 74 1.06 -2.36 13.37
CA GLN A 74 0.17 -3.52 13.30
C GLN A 74 0.93 -4.84 13.22
N TYR A 75 2.09 -4.84 12.62
CA TYR A 75 2.82 -6.09 12.34
C TYR A 75 4.20 -6.14 12.98
N GLY A 76 4.83 -5.01 13.19
CA GLY A 76 6.18 -4.95 13.77
C GLY A 76 6.21 -5.38 15.22
N ALA A 77 5.20 -5.03 15.99
CA ALA A 77 5.14 -5.35 17.41
C ALA A 77 4.95 -6.84 17.68
N ALA A 78 4.54 -7.59 16.68
CA ALA A 78 4.34 -9.03 16.80
C ALA A 78 5.64 -9.83 16.59
N ALA A 79 6.66 -9.17 16.13
CA ALA A 79 7.94 -9.82 15.85
C ALA A 79 8.74 -10.11 17.11
#